data_379f940f6814b61ac89056e3a9a4dabd
#
_entry.id   379f940f6814b61ac89056e3a9a4dabd
#
_cell.length_a   1.000
_cell.length_b   1.000
_cell.length_c   1.000
_cell.angle_alpha   90.00
_cell.angle_beta   90.00
_cell.angle_gamma   90.00
#
_symmetry.space_group_name_H-M   'P 1'
#
loop_
_entity.id
_entity.type
_entity.pdbx_description
1 polymer ?
#
loop_
_entity_poly.entity_id
_entity_poly.type
_entity_poly.pdbx_seq_one_letter_code
_entity_poly.pdbx_strand_id
1 'polypeptide(L)'
;MASCILTVIKNEHEYLDEWIKYHLDLGVNHIFIFEDIDSDSHKEICDKYGDMVSLNSVTDILDEVDVKTVIELKETKRSNPQFIYFKKGLSYIQSLSIYDWCFVIDCDEFITFETNGSKLKDILEIYRDYDAFILQWKIYGASGHIEKPSYKNGGIIDTYKEEMKGYIPIKKPYLTKPCYNMTTYKSQFFGHIHQTSDFCNWCKTDFSKNRETIIYKNIYLRHYITKSWEEYVWKRKTRGYFCGLTRNMDFFFKINSDLKDKKEELINALKQETLVVLPFKQNGSQGNEIRIALNGWRKFCQFKHHFIVIGEFDESLKLDFPWVEFIYCKSIPKKDDQYNQHLDVQHCMELIMNKYSNVYDGFIWMVDDNYAVKPFELSDITTVHYHNKTFIGNEKCPKSFWNYDKWKTRQLLDRENLPHINYTTHYPCYYEFKKLKEIWDKFNMRNESYVLEDIYFNYFKHEEPILDSTIRLGIWDNNIFKNEFQKAVDDPNIKFICNSVEGWSKELEDELKIIIKNK
;
A
#
# COMPACT_ATOMS: atom_id res chain seq x y z
N MET A 1 -9.29 -28.28 28.26
CA MET A 1 -8.68 -28.12 26.94
C MET A 1 -8.07 -26.75 26.85
N ALA A 2 -6.79 -26.68 26.54
CA ALA A 2 -6.09 -25.44 26.29
C ALA A 2 -6.25 -25.04 24.82
N SER A 3 -6.59 -23.78 24.57
CA SER A 3 -6.78 -23.27 23.22
C SER A 3 -5.92 -22.06 22.95
N CYS A 4 -5.50 -21.90 21.72
CA CYS A 4 -4.78 -20.71 21.27
C CYS A 4 -5.35 -20.16 19.97
N ILE A 5 -4.95 -18.94 19.63
CA ILE A 5 -5.18 -18.32 18.31
C ILE A 5 -3.84 -18.14 17.62
N LEU A 6 -3.83 -18.38 16.33
CA LEU A 6 -2.76 -18.01 15.41
C LEU A 6 -3.29 -16.92 14.47
N THR A 7 -2.65 -15.77 14.47
CA THR A 7 -2.94 -14.68 13.54
C THR A 7 -1.68 -14.10 12.92
N VAL A 8 -1.80 -13.57 11.72
CA VAL A 8 -0.75 -12.81 11.03
C VAL A 8 -1.26 -11.40 10.80
N ILE A 9 -0.50 -10.41 11.23
CA ILE A 9 -0.91 -9.01 11.20
C ILE A 9 0.04 -8.13 10.39
N LYS A 10 -0.51 -7.02 9.89
CA LYS A 10 0.23 -5.94 9.25
C LYS A 10 -0.46 -4.62 9.53
N ASN A 11 0.18 -3.76 10.36
CA ASN A 11 -0.29 -2.40 10.67
C ASN A 11 -1.75 -2.36 11.19
N GLU A 12 -2.05 -3.16 12.22
CA GLU A 12 -3.40 -3.31 12.81
C GLU A 12 -3.54 -2.66 14.20
N HIS A 13 -2.78 -1.62 14.51
CA HIS A 13 -2.65 -1.02 15.84
C HIS A 13 -3.96 -0.58 16.48
N GLU A 14 -4.93 -0.11 15.68
CA GLU A 14 -6.07 0.64 16.17
C GLU A 14 -7.10 -0.18 16.95
N TYR A 15 -7.20 -1.47 16.62
CA TYR A 15 -8.20 -2.37 17.21
C TYR A 15 -7.59 -3.68 17.70
N LEU A 16 -6.28 -3.84 17.59
CA LEU A 16 -5.60 -5.04 18.06
C LEU A 16 -5.76 -5.25 19.57
N ASP A 17 -5.73 -4.16 20.35
CA ASP A 17 -5.92 -4.20 21.82
C ASP A 17 -7.32 -4.76 22.19
N GLU A 18 -8.38 -4.27 21.54
CA GLU A 18 -9.75 -4.80 21.70
C GLU A 18 -9.83 -6.26 21.29
N TRP A 19 -9.25 -6.61 20.15
CA TRP A 19 -9.30 -7.97 19.62
C TRP A 19 -8.60 -8.98 20.54
N ILE A 20 -7.43 -8.64 21.07
CA ILE A 20 -6.70 -9.48 22.03
C ILE A 20 -7.53 -9.66 23.29
N LYS A 21 -7.96 -8.54 23.91
CA LYS A 21 -8.74 -8.56 25.13
C LYS A 21 -10.01 -9.40 24.99
N TYR A 22 -10.75 -9.19 23.88
CA TYR A 22 -11.98 -9.93 23.60
C TYR A 22 -11.77 -11.45 23.61
N HIS A 23 -10.75 -11.94 22.93
CA HIS A 23 -10.51 -13.38 22.81
C HIS A 23 -9.97 -14.00 24.10
N LEU A 24 -9.16 -13.27 24.87
CA LEU A 24 -8.73 -13.70 26.21
C LEU A 24 -9.94 -13.77 27.17
N ASP A 25 -10.82 -12.76 27.16
CA ASP A 25 -12.05 -12.75 27.96
C ASP A 25 -13.03 -13.88 27.54
N LEU A 26 -13.02 -14.30 26.28
CA LEU A 26 -13.79 -15.43 25.75
C LEU A 26 -13.30 -16.78 26.30
N GLY A 27 -12.07 -16.83 26.82
CA GLY A 27 -11.46 -18.03 27.40
C GLY A 27 -10.38 -18.69 26.53
N VAL A 28 -9.87 -17.99 25.50
CA VAL A 28 -8.65 -18.40 24.79
C VAL A 28 -7.46 -18.28 25.74
N ASN A 29 -6.62 -19.31 25.83
CA ASN A 29 -5.52 -19.34 26.80
C ASN A 29 -4.28 -18.57 26.29
N HIS A 30 -4.07 -18.51 24.98
CA HIS A 30 -2.90 -17.83 24.42
C HIS A 30 -3.15 -17.34 22.99
N ILE A 31 -2.49 -16.25 22.61
CA ILE A 31 -2.58 -15.70 21.26
C ILE A 31 -1.16 -15.59 20.68
N PHE A 32 -0.92 -16.30 19.57
CA PHE A 32 0.28 -16.17 18.77
C PHE A 32 0.05 -15.17 17.66
N ILE A 33 0.75 -14.06 17.71
CA ILE A 33 0.73 -12.99 16.72
C ILE A 33 2.06 -13.02 15.96
N PHE A 34 1.98 -13.14 14.64
CA PHE A 34 3.13 -13.03 13.75
C PHE A 34 3.00 -11.75 12.92
N GLU A 35 3.99 -10.87 13.06
CA GLU A 35 4.08 -9.66 12.23
C GLU A 35 4.63 -10.00 10.86
N ASP A 36 3.97 -9.48 9.81
CA ASP A 36 4.45 -9.59 8.44
C ASP A 36 5.80 -8.87 8.26
N ILE A 37 6.62 -9.28 7.30
CA ILE A 37 8.01 -8.81 7.09
C ILE A 37 8.13 -7.27 7.05
N ASP A 38 7.09 -6.60 6.53
CA ASP A 38 7.04 -5.16 6.34
C ASP A 38 5.94 -4.48 7.21
N SER A 39 5.67 -5.06 8.38
CA SER A 39 4.75 -4.50 9.37
C SER A 39 5.45 -3.57 10.35
N ASP A 40 4.76 -2.50 10.76
CA ASP A 40 5.16 -1.75 11.94
C ASP A 40 4.99 -2.59 13.20
N SER A 41 5.83 -2.39 14.22
CA SER A 41 5.81 -3.22 15.43
C SER A 41 4.60 -2.93 16.33
N HIS A 42 3.94 -3.99 16.79
CA HIS A 42 2.80 -3.95 17.73
C HIS A 42 3.22 -4.27 19.18
N LYS A 43 4.52 -4.19 19.46
CA LYS A 43 5.09 -4.62 20.75
C LYS A 43 4.43 -3.94 21.96
N GLU A 44 4.21 -2.63 21.91
CA GLU A 44 3.59 -1.89 23.02
C GLU A 44 2.17 -2.37 23.36
N ILE A 45 1.42 -2.85 22.37
CA ILE A 45 0.08 -3.40 22.56
C ILE A 45 0.18 -4.78 23.17
N CYS A 46 1.03 -5.65 22.63
CA CYS A 46 1.15 -7.04 23.04
C CYS A 46 1.75 -7.18 24.46
N ASP A 47 2.73 -6.35 24.81
CA ASP A 47 3.40 -6.36 26.13
C ASP A 47 2.41 -6.15 27.30
N LYS A 48 1.26 -5.51 27.08
CA LYS A 48 0.21 -5.33 28.11
C LYS A 48 -0.36 -6.66 28.63
N TYR A 49 -0.27 -7.71 27.83
CA TYR A 49 -0.91 -9.00 28.10
C TYR A 49 0.06 -10.05 28.63
N GLY A 50 1.35 -9.71 28.76
CA GLY A 50 2.39 -10.60 29.31
C GLY A 50 2.43 -11.96 28.62
N ASP A 51 2.50 -13.04 29.42
CA ASP A 51 2.65 -14.40 28.90
C ASP A 51 1.42 -14.95 28.14
N MET A 52 0.31 -14.20 28.08
CA MET A 52 -0.88 -14.61 27.34
C MET A 52 -0.80 -14.29 25.85
N VAL A 53 0.16 -13.46 25.42
CA VAL A 53 0.34 -13.06 24.01
C VAL A 53 1.81 -13.18 23.64
N SER A 54 2.09 -13.91 22.57
CA SER A 54 3.43 -13.97 21.97
C SER A 54 3.43 -13.17 20.67
N LEU A 55 4.26 -12.14 20.61
CA LEU A 55 4.54 -11.38 19.39
C LEU A 55 5.84 -11.87 18.77
N ASN A 56 5.79 -12.34 17.55
CA ASN A 56 6.93 -12.85 16.79
C ASN A 56 6.94 -12.24 15.38
N SER A 57 8.10 -12.22 14.71
CA SER A 57 8.14 -11.98 13.27
C SER A 57 7.78 -13.25 12.51
N VAL A 58 7.15 -13.13 11.33
CA VAL A 58 6.99 -14.29 10.42
C VAL A 58 8.34 -14.92 10.05
N THR A 59 9.42 -14.14 10.08
CA THR A 59 10.79 -14.63 9.82
C THR A 59 11.28 -15.63 10.86
N ASP A 60 10.72 -15.64 12.07
CA ASP A 60 11.12 -16.54 13.14
C ASP A 60 10.67 -18.00 12.88
N ILE A 61 9.69 -18.19 12.00
CA ILE A 61 9.13 -19.51 11.64
C ILE A 61 9.41 -19.92 10.20
N LEU A 62 10.02 -19.05 9.39
CA LEU A 62 10.33 -19.28 7.98
C LEU A 62 11.80 -19.70 7.84
N ASP A 63 12.06 -20.66 6.96
CA ASP A 63 13.41 -20.94 6.49
C ASP A 63 13.81 -19.99 5.33
N GLU A 64 15.07 -20.03 4.90
CA GLU A 64 15.59 -19.14 3.84
C GLU A 64 14.83 -19.29 2.50
N VAL A 65 14.36 -20.50 2.18
CA VAL A 65 13.60 -20.78 0.96
C VAL A 65 12.21 -20.17 1.05
N ASP A 66 11.56 -20.29 2.21
CA ASP A 66 10.26 -19.69 2.47
C ASP A 66 10.33 -18.17 2.40
N VAL A 67 11.33 -17.54 3.03
CA VAL A 67 11.53 -16.08 3.00
C VAL A 67 11.68 -15.59 1.56
N LYS A 68 12.51 -16.26 0.76
CA LYS A 68 12.68 -15.93 -0.66
C LYS A 68 11.38 -16.06 -1.43
N THR A 69 10.64 -17.15 -1.20
CA THR A 69 9.34 -17.41 -1.85
C THR A 69 8.31 -16.33 -1.46
N VAL A 70 8.26 -15.93 -0.19
CA VAL A 70 7.36 -14.89 0.31
C VAL A 70 7.66 -13.55 -0.37
N ILE A 71 8.92 -13.16 -0.44
CA ILE A 71 9.34 -11.92 -1.12
C ILE A 71 8.88 -11.95 -2.58
N GLU A 72 9.16 -13.04 -3.31
CA GLU A 72 8.74 -13.20 -4.71
C GLU A 72 7.21 -13.12 -4.87
N LEU A 73 6.45 -13.76 -3.98
CA LEU A 73 4.98 -13.71 -4.02
C LEU A 73 4.44 -12.31 -3.76
N LYS A 74 5.06 -11.55 -2.84
CA LYS A 74 4.70 -10.15 -2.58
C LYS A 74 5.00 -9.24 -3.77
N GLU A 75 6.19 -9.39 -4.36
CA GLU A 75 6.60 -8.60 -5.53
C GLU A 75 5.73 -8.89 -6.76
N THR A 76 5.49 -10.16 -7.04
CA THR A 76 4.72 -10.59 -8.22
C THR A 76 3.20 -10.50 -8.05
N LYS A 77 2.70 -10.35 -6.81
CA LYS A 77 1.27 -10.37 -6.44
C LYS A 77 0.48 -11.59 -6.97
N ARG A 78 1.19 -12.70 -7.24
CA ARG A 78 0.59 -13.91 -7.82
C ARG A 78 -0.20 -14.74 -6.82
N SER A 79 0.17 -14.69 -5.54
CA SER A 79 -0.48 -15.45 -4.48
C SER A 79 -0.32 -14.77 -3.12
N ASN A 80 -1.13 -15.22 -2.15
CA ASN A 80 -1.08 -14.72 -0.79
C ASN A 80 -0.04 -15.49 0.05
N PRO A 81 1.02 -14.87 0.58
CA PRO A 81 2.00 -15.54 1.42
C PRO A 81 1.42 -16.03 2.76
N GLN A 82 0.25 -15.55 3.20
CA GLN A 82 -0.40 -16.03 4.43
C GLN A 82 -0.55 -17.55 4.49
N PHE A 83 -0.68 -18.22 3.33
CA PHE A 83 -0.70 -19.69 3.28
C PHE A 83 0.57 -20.29 3.92
N ILE A 84 1.74 -19.75 3.59
CA ILE A 84 3.03 -20.21 4.11
C ILE A 84 3.10 -19.91 5.61
N TYR A 85 2.74 -18.68 6.00
CA TYR A 85 2.79 -18.23 7.40
C TYR A 85 1.92 -19.09 8.31
N PHE A 86 0.67 -19.30 7.96
CA PHE A 86 -0.24 -20.10 8.78
C PHE A 86 0.19 -21.57 8.86
N LYS A 87 0.66 -22.15 7.75
CA LYS A 87 1.15 -23.54 7.76
C LYS A 87 2.36 -23.72 8.69
N LYS A 88 3.31 -22.80 8.62
CA LYS A 88 4.51 -22.83 9.47
C LYS A 88 4.18 -22.50 10.93
N GLY A 89 3.32 -21.50 11.17
CA GLY A 89 2.86 -21.16 12.51
C GLY A 89 2.12 -22.30 13.21
N LEU A 90 1.26 -23.04 12.51
CA LEU A 90 0.61 -24.23 13.06
C LEU A 90 1.63 -25.31 13.44
N SER A 91 2.63 -25.56 12.58
CA SER A 91 3.69 -26.54 12.88
C SER A 91 4.53 -26.10 14.09
N TYR A 92 4.83 -24.81 14.21
CA TYR A 92 5.49 -24.25 15.37
C TYR A 92 4.67 -24.45 16.65
N ILE A 93 3.39 -24.09 16.66
CA ILE A 93 2.49 -24.25 17.82
C ILE A 93 2.38 -25.72 18.20
N GLN A 94 2.27 -26.63 17.24
CA GLN A 94 2.23 -28.06 17.50
C GLN A 94 3.49 -28.54 18.24
N SER A 95 4.67 -28.05 17.85
CA SER A 95 5.94 -28.45 18.48
C SER A 95 6.01 -28.10 19.97
N LEU A 96 5.24 -27.11 20.43
CA LEU A 96 5.16 -26.73 21.82
C LEU A 96 4.41 -27.77 22.67
N SER A 97 3.50 -28.55 22.08
CA SER A 97 2.74 -29.65 22.72
C SER A 97 1.96 -29.25 23.97
N ILE A 98 1.50 -28.00 24.06
CA ILE A 98 0.78 -27.47 25.25
C ILE A 98 -0.66 -27.02 24.94
N TYR A 99 -1.04 -26.93 23.68
CA TYR A 99 -2.39 -26.55 23.27
C TYR A 99 -3.13 -27.71 22.62
N ASP A 100 -4.41 -27.85 22.97
CA ASP A 100 -5.29 -28.85 22.37
C ASP A 100 -5.92 -28.35 21.05
N TRP A 101 -6.22 -27.04 20.98
CA TRP A 101 -6.89 -26.41 19.84
C TRP A 101 -6.22 -25.12 19.40
N CYS A 102 -6.16 -24.90 18.09
CA CYS A 102 -5.65 -23.66 17.50
C CYS A 102 -6.65 -23.08 16.48
N PHE A 103 -7.13 -21.87 16.74
CA PHE A 103 -7.94 -21.07 15.83
C PHE A 103 -7.02 -20.31 14.87
N VAL A 104 -7.28 -20.40 13.57
CA VAL A 104 -6.56 -19.66 12.54
C VAL A 104 -7.47 -18.55 12.03
N ILE A 105 -7.32 -17.33 12.58
CA ILE A 105 -8.21 -16.20 12.29
C ILE A 105 -7.42 -14.91 12.06
N ASP A 106 -8.04 -13.96 11.32
CA ASP A 106 -7.50 -12.63 11.11
C ASP A 106 -7.90 -11.68 12.26
N CYS A 107 -7.20 -10.58 12.45
CA CYS A 107 -7.48 -9.65 13.57
C CYS A 107 -8.72 -8.76 13.36
N ASP A 108 -9.42 -8.87 12.22
CA ASP A 108 -10.74 -8.30 12.00
C ASP A 108 -11.88 -9.34 12.11
N GLU A 109 -11.58 -10.51 12.71
CA GLU A 109 -12.51 -11.61 12.94
C GLU A 109 -12.65 -11.90 14.44
N PHE A 110 -13.89 -12.01 14.94
CA PHE A 110 -14.19 -12.21 16.36
C PHE A 110 -14.99 -13.50 16.56
N ILE A 111 -14.45 -14.43 17.36
CA ILE A 111 -15.12 -15.69 17.71
C ILE A 111 -16.38 -15.38 18.53
N THR A 112 -17.50 -15.91 18.13
CA THR A 112 -18.80 -15.64 18.78
C THR A 112 -19.59 -16.94 18.94
N PHE A 113 -20.33 -17.05 20.03
CA PHE A 113 -21.21 -18.19 20.27
C PHE A 113 -22.64 -17.89 19.82
N GLU A 114 -23.33 -18.89 19.27
CA GLU A 114 -24.73 -18.77 18.90
C GLU A 114 -25.63 -18.61 20.12
N THR A 115 -25.30 -19.29 21.21
CA THR A 115 -26.04 -19.23 22.47
C THR A 115 -25.29 -18.41 23.50
N ASN A 116 -25.95 -17.40 24.04
CA ASN A 116 -25.39 -16.59 25.12
C ASN A 116 -25.07 -17.43 26.35
N GLY A 117 -23.91 -17.18 26.95
CA GLY A 117 -23.44 -17.90 28.15
C GLY A 117 -22.71 -19.21 27.85
N SER A 118 -22.56 -19.61 26.58
CA SER A 118 -21.69 -20.73 26.22
C SER A 118 -20.24 -20.42 26.60
N LYS A 119 -19.52 -21.48 27.05
CA LYS A 119 -18.09 -21.39 27.37
C LYS A 119 -17.28 -22.03 26.24
N LEU A 120 -16.14 -21.44 25.91
CA LEU A 120 -15.28 -21.95 24.84
C LEU A 120 -14.93 -23.42 25.02
N LYS A 121 -14.55 -23.81 26.25
CA LYS A 121 -14.20 -25.21 26.57
C LYS A 121 -15.32 -26.21 26.30
N ASP A 122 -16.59 -25.82 26.52
CA ASP A 122 -17.74 -26.69 26.29
C ASP A 122 -18.01 -26.87 24.79
N ILE A 123 -17.76 -25.82 24.01
CA ILE A 123 -17.82 -25.88 22.54
C ILE A 123 -16.70 -26.77 21.98
N LEU A 124 -15.48 -26.63 22.47
CA LEU A 124 -14.34 -27.45 22.04
C LEU A 124 -14.56 -28.94 22.35
N GLU A 125 -15.23 -29.25 23.47
CA GLU A 125 -15.60 -30.63 23.83
C GLU A 125 -16.56 -31.26 22.81
N ILE A 126 -17.46 -30.48 22.20
CA ILE A 126 -18.38 -30.97 21.15
C ILE A 126 -17.59 -31.48 19.94
N TYR A 127 -16.46 -30.86 19.64
CA TYR A 127 -15.65 -31.16 18.45
C TYR A 127 -14.46 -32.09 18.72
N ARG A 128 -14.29 -32.61 19.92
CA ARG A 128 -13.08 -33.35 20.36
C ARG A 128 -12.70 -34.55 19.49
N ASP A 129 -13.69 -35.20 18.86
CA ASP A 129 -13.48 -36.38 18.01
C ASP A 129 -13.09 -36.04 16.56
N TYR A 130 -12.93 -34.75 16.25
CA TYR A 130 -12.51 -34.28 14.93
C TYR A 130 -11.09 -33.75 14.96
N ASP A 131 -10.39 -33.83 13.83
CA ASP A 131 -9.07 -33.22 13.64
C ASP A 131 -9.17 -31.70 13.46
N ALA A 132 -10.33 -31.22 12.99
CA ALA A 132 -10.62 -29.80 12.83
C ALA A 132 -12.13 -29.54 12.71
N PHE A 133 -12.52 -28.28 12.93
CA PHE A 133 -13.84 -27.77 12.55
C PHE A 133 -13.72 -26.40 11.89
N ILE A 134 -14.77 -25.99 11.18
CA ILE A 134 -14.79 -24.76 10.41
C ILE A 134 -15.75 -23.76 11.05
N LEU A 135 -15.26 -22.51 11.24
CA LEU A 135 -16.05 -21.38 11.69
C LEU A 135 -16.53 -20.59 10.47
N GLN A 136 -17.85 -20.42 10.37
CA GLN A 136 -18.46 -19.62 9.32
C GLN A 136 -18.41 -18.13 9.65
N TRP A 137 -18.33 -17.29 8.63
CA TRP A 137 -18.39 -15.85 8.80
C TRP A 137 -19.84 -15.34 8.82
N LYS A 138 -20.15 -14.52 9.81
CA LYS A 138 -21.18 -13.48 9.72
C LYS A 138 -20.50 -12.18 9.34
N ILE A 139 -20.89 -11.61 8.22
CA ILE A 139 -20.25 -10.39 7.70
C ILE A 139 -20.94 -9.18 8.28
N TYR A 140 -20.14 -8.26 8.82
CA TYR A 140 -20.58 -6.97 9.33
C TYR A 140 -20.08 -5.86 8.39
N GLY A 141 -21.00 -4.95 8.03
CA GLY A 141 -20.76 -3.84 7.14
C GLY A 141 -20.32 -2.58 7.89
N ALA A 142 -20.34 -1.46 7.16
CA ALA A 142 -19.95 -0.14 7.65
C ALA A 142 -20.93 0.48 8.65
N SER A 143 -22.14 -0.06 8.80
CA SER A 143 -23.21 0.47 9.67
C SER A 143 -23.44 1.97 9.45
N GLY A 144 -23.46 2.42 8.18
CA GLY A 144 -23.64 3.82 7.78
C GLY A 144 -22.39 4.73 7.90
N HIS A 145 -21.28 4.23 8.44
CA HIS A 145 -20.08 5.04 8.62
C HIS A 145 -19.33 5.27 7.30
N ILE A 146 -19.23 6.54 6.90
CA ILE A 146 -18.40 7.00 5.79
C ILE A 146 -16.99 7.32 6.31
N GLU A 147 -16.90 8.23 7.28
CA GLU A 147 -15.66 8.58 7.95
C GLU A 147 -15.26 7.49 8.95
N LYS A 148 -13.96 7.39 9.20
CA LYS A 148 -13.42 6.47 10.20
C LYS A 148 -13.86 6.91 11.60
N PRO A 149 -14.59 6.06 12.33
CA PRO A 149 -15.01 6.38 13.67
C PRO A 149 -13.84 6.32 14.66
N SER A 150 -13.98 7.04 15.77
CA SER A 150 -13.05 6.87 16.89
C SER A 150 -13.41 5.62 17.67
N TYR A 151 -12.48 4.67 17.78
CA TYR A 151 -12.67 3.44 18.57
C TYR A 151 -12.47 3.63 20.09
N LYS A 152 -12.24 4.85 20.55
CA LYS A 152 -11.99 5.15 21.98
C LYS A 152 -13.16 4.82 22.90
N ASN A 153 -14.40 4.78 22.38
CA ASN A 153 -15.62 4.64 23.15
C ASN A 153 -16.46 3.42 22.77
N GLY A 154 -15.86 2.27 22.42
CA GLY A 154 -16.66 1.08 22.17
C GLY A 154 -16.09 0.08 21.17
N GLY A 155 -14.94 0.35 20.57
CA GLY A 155 -14.25 -0.58 19.68
C GLY A 155 -15.01 -0.89 18.37
N ILE A 156 -14.53 -1.91 17.67
CA ILE A 156 -15.11 -2.38 16.38
C ILE A 156 -16.49 -3.00 16.58
N ILE A 157 -16.64 -3.82 17.61
CA ILE A 157 -17.89 -4.58 17.86
C ILE A 157 -19.06 -3.65 18.12
N ASP A 158 -18.83 -2.60 18.90
CA ASP A 158 -19.86 -1.61 19.22
C ASP A 158 -20.12 -0.60 18.11
N THR A 159 -19.15 -0.38 17.24
CA THR A 159 -19.25 0.54 16.12
C THR A 159 -20.00 -0.08 14.95
N TYR A 160 -19.63 -1.29 14.52
CA TYR A 160 -20.20 -1.94 13.32
C TYR A 160 -21.20 -3.01 13.71
N LYS A 161 -22.45 -2.61 13.99
CA LYS A 161 -23.51 -3.49 14.51
C LYS A 161 -24.34 -4.17 13.43
N GLU A 162 -24.30 -3.66 12.19
CA GLU A 162 -25.17 -4.14 11.14
C GLU A 162 -24.60 -5.38 10.44
N GLU A 163 -25.25 -6.52 10.71
CA GLU A 163 -24.99 -7.75 9.97
C GLU A 163 -25.54 -7.63 8.55
N MET A 164 -24.75 -7.99 7.58
CA MET A 164 -25.16 -8.04 6.21
C MET A 164 -26.10 -9.20 5.95
N LYS A 165 -27.36 -8.90 5.68
CA LYS A 165 -28.36 -9.89 5.32
C LYS A 165 -28.26 -10.24 3.81
N GLY A 166 -28.19 -11.53 3.51
CA GLY A 166 -28.32 -12.03 2.14
C GLY A 166 -27.07 -11.99 1.26
N TYR A 167 -25.89 -11.64 1.79
CA TYR A 167 -24.65 -11.77 1.01
C TYR A 167 -24.11 -13.20 1.07
N ILE A 168 -24.33 -13.92 0.01
CA ILE A 168 -23.71 -15.21 -0.23
C ILE A 168 -22.83 -15.04 -1.46
N PRO A 169 -21.49 -15.18 -1.36
CA PRO A 169 -20.62 -15.14 -2.53
C PRO A 169 -20.99 -16.25 -3.50
N ILE A 170 -21.16 -15.86 -4.73
CA ILE A 170 -21.89 -16.59 -5.78
C ILE A 170 -21.30 -17.97 -6.11
N LYS A 171 -20.12 -18.36 -5.67
CA LYS A 171 -19.56 -19.62 -6.21
C LYS A 171 -18.70 -20.53 -5.33
N LYS A 172 -18.40 -20.26 -4.04
CA LYS A 172 -17.59 -21.27 -3.27
C LYS A 172 -17.61 -21.07 -1.74
N PRO A 173 -17.29 -22.11 -0.93
CA PRO A 173 -17.38 -22.13 0.53
C PRO A 173 -16.22 -21.39 1.24
N TYR A 174 -15.80 -20.22 0.76
CA TYR A 174 -14.63 -19.50 1.25
C TYR A 174 -14.92 -18.47 2.36
N LEU A 175 -16.10 -18.54 2.96
CA LEU A 175 -16.47 -17.65 4.07
C LEU A 175 -16.27 -18.35 5.41
N THR A 176 -15.10 -18.94 5.60
CA THR A 176 -14.83 -19.75 6.79
C THR A 176 -13.35 -19.61 7.20
N LYS A 177 -13.08 -19.97 8.46
CA LYS A 177 -11.74 -20.17 8.98
C LYS A 177 -11.67 -21.48 9.74
N PRO A 178 -10.56 -22.22 9.66
CA PRO A 178 -10.40 -23.48 10.37
C PRO A 178 -9.97 -23.29 11.83
N CYS A 179 -10.39 -24.24 12.69
CA CYS A 179 -9.82 -24.48 13.99
C CYS A 179 -9.30 -25.92 14.01
N TYR A 180 -8.05 -26.12 14.35
CA TYR A 180 -7.37 -27.42 14.32
C TYR A 180 -7.20 -28.00 15.70
N ASN A 181 -7.44 -29.32 15.84
CA ASN A 181 -7.05 -30.11 16.99
C ASN A 181 -5.53 -30.35 16.93
N MET A 182 -4.78 -29.72 17.84
CA MET A 182 -3.32 -29.74 17.79
C MET A 182 -2.73 -31.08 18.24
N THR A 183 -3.50 -31.89 18.94
CA THR A 183 -3.06 -33.24 19.36
C THR A 183 -3.00 -34.23 18.19
N THR A 184 -3.82 -34.01 17.15
CA THR A 184 -3.88 -34.84 15.94
C THR A 184 -3.36 -34.13 14.70
N TYR A 185 -3.08 -32.83 14.77
CA TYR A 185 -2.67 -32.00 13.63
C TYR A 185 -1.49 -32.59 12.87
N LYS A 186 -1.59 -32.56 11.54
CA LYS A 186 -0.50 -32.87 10.61
C LYS A 186 -0.45 -31.77 9.56
N SER A 187 0.76 -31.40 9.11
CA SER A 187 0.95 -30.31 8.14
C SER A 187 0.16 -30.48 6.84
N GLN A 188 -0.17 -31.72 6.45
CA GLN A 188 -1.03 -32.04 5.29
C GLN A 188 -2.52 -31.69 5.53
N PHE A 189 -2.96 -31.43 6.77
CA PHE A 189 -4.33 -31.02 7.08
C PHE A 189 -4.61 -29.56 6.68
N PHE A 190 -3.57 -28.77 6.56
CA PHE A 190 -3.70 -27.40 6.11
C PHE A 190 -3.90 -27.34 4.60
N GLY A 191 -5.12 -27.20 4.13
CA GLY A 191 -5.46 -27.11 2.71
C GLY A 191 -5.43 -25.70 2.15
N HIS A 192 -5.97 -24.74 2.89
CA HIS A 192 -6.05 -23.32 2.52
C HIS A 192 -6.36 -22.48 3.76
N ILE A 193 -6.13 -21.15 3.70
CA ILE A 193 -6.43 -20.22 4.82
C ILE A 193 -7.91 -20.18 5.23
N HIS A 194 -8.81 -20.71 4.39
CA HIS A 194 -10.26 -20.75 4.62
C HIS A 194 -10.82 -22.17 4.76
N GLN A 195 -10.03 -23.22 4.65
CA GLN A 195 -10.51 -24.60 4.73
C GLN A 195 -9.39 -25.59 5.04
N THR A 196 -9.77 -26.73 5.60
CA THR A 196 -8.89 -27.88 5.77
C THR A 196 -8.76 -28.68 4.48
N SER A 197 -7.70 -29.50 4.38
CA SER A 197 -7.54 -30.48 3.30
C SER A 197 -8.48 -31.69 3.49
N ASP A 198 -8.69 -32.46 2.42
CA ASP A 198 -9.49 -33.69 2.46
C ASP A 198 -8.81 -34.82 3.26
N PHE A 199 -7.54 -34.68 3.65
CA PHE A 199 -6.83 -35.64 4.53
C PHE A 199 -7.21 -35.50 6.00
N CYS A 200 -7.96 -34.48 6.36
CA CYS A 200 -8.39 -34.16 7.72
C CYS A 200 -9.81 -34.67 7.96
N ASN A 201 -10.02 -35.38 9.09
CA ASN A 201 -11.38 -35.68 9.56
C ASN A 201 -11.95 -34.42 10.22
N TRP A 202 -12.72 -33.65 9.47
CA TRP A 202 -13.20 -32.35 9.92
C TRP A 202 -14.73 -32.23 9.90
N CYS A 203 -15.24 -31.51 10.89
CA CYS A 203 -16.66 -31.18 10.97
C CYS A 203 -17.00 -30.10 9.95
N LYS A 204 -17.71 -30.49 8.90
CA LYS A 204 -18.36 -29.57 7.97
C LYS A 204 -19.59 -29.01 8.64
N THR A 205 -19.63 -27.71 8.88
CA THR A 205 -20.93 -27.07 9.09
C THR A 205 -21.73 -27.24 7.79
N ASP A 206 -22.97 -27.71 7.92
CA ASP A 206 -23.82 -28.01 6.76
C ASP A 206 -23.92 -26.79 5.84
N PHE A 207 -23.16 -26.84 4.75
CA PHE A 207 -23.43 -26.01 3.59
C PHE A 207 -24.70 -26.57 2.96
N SER A 208 -25.88 -26.07 3.40
CA SER A 208 -27.13 -26.46 2.78
C SER A 208 -27.02 -26.19 1.27
N LYS A 209 -27.52 -27.09 0.45
CA LYS A 209 -27.55 -26.91 -1.01
C LYS A 209 -28.34 -25.65 -1.41
N ASN A 210 -29.17 -25.13 -0.52
CA ASN A 210 -29.88 -23.86 -0.63
C ASN A 210 -29.05 -22.74 0.02
N ARG A 211 -28.53 -21.85 -0.81
CA ARG A 211 -27.70 -20.68 -0.46
C ARG A 211 -28.39 -19.66 0.47
N GLU A 212 -29.64 -19.85 0.82
CA GLU A 212 -30.45 -18.91 1.62
C GLU A 212 -30.39 -19.17 3.12
N THR A 213 -29.86 -20.32 3.54
CA THR A 213 -29.78 -20.69 4.96
C THR A 213 -28.38 -21.22 5.30
N ILE A 214 -27.48 -20.31 5.70
CA ILE A 214 -26.24 -20.69 6.39
C ILE A 214 -26.63 -21.02 7.83
N ILE A 215 -26.42 -22.26 8.25
CA ILE A 215 -26.67 -22.67 9.63
C ILE A 215 -25.37 -22.45 10.42
N TYR A 216 -25.39 -21.45 11.29
CA TYR A 216 -24.35 -21.23 12.28
C TYR A 216 -24.58 -22.20 13.45
N LYS A 217 -23.72 -23.21 13.62
CA LYS A 217 -23.83 -24.14 14.74
C LYS A 217 -22.86 -23.77 15.85
N ASN A 218 -23.39 -23.45 17.00
CA ASN A 218 -22.67 -23.24 18.27
C ASN A 218 -21.66 -22.09 18.26
N ILE A 219 -20.82 -21.97 17.23
CA ILE A 219 -19.71 -21.02 17.14
C ILE A 219 -19.55 -20.51 15.72
N TYR A 220 -19.27 -19.22 15.58
CA TYR A 220 -19.05 -18.55 14.27
C TYR A 220 -18.07 -17.37 14.44
N LEU A 221 -17.71 -16.72 13.33
CA LEU A 221 -16.87 -15.52 13.33
C LEU A 221 -17.69 -14.31 12.89
N ARG A 222 -17.65 -13.23 13.66
CA ARG A 222 -18.02 -11.89 13.16
C ARG A 222 -16.85 -11.37 12.37
N HIS A 223 -17.03 -11.07 11.09
CA HIS A 223 -15.99 -10.58 10.22
C HIS A 223 -16.30 -9.15 9.77
N TYR A 224 -15.47 -8.21 10.21
CA TYR A 224 -15.57 -6.76 9.92
C TYR A 224 -14.78 -6.41 8.66
N ILE A 225 -15.19 -6.96 7.51
CA ILE A 225 -14.42 -7.00 6.28
C ILE A 225 -14.23 -5.63 5.61
N THR A 226 -15.21 -4.73 5.75
CA THR A 226 -15.18 -3.40 5.10
C THR A 226 -14.87 -2.28 6.07
N LYS A 227 -15.43 -2.31 7.29
CA LYS A 227 -15.46 -1.19 8.22
C LYS A 227 -16.05 0.06 7.56
N SER A 228 -15.62 1.28 7.92
CA SER A 228 -16.05 2.52 7.25
C SER A 228 -15.56 2.60 5.80
N TRP A 229 -16.16 3.51 5.02
CA TRP A 229 -15.70 3.79 3.65
C TRP A 229 -14.24 4.28 3.63
N GLU A 230 -13.89 5.19 4.53
CA GLU A 230 -12.53 5.74 4.64
C GLU A 230 -11.50 4.66 4.94
N GLU A 231 -11.76 3.75 5.91
CA GLU A 231 -10.89 2.62 6.22
C GLU A 231 -10.79 1.62 5.07
N TYR A 232 -11.92 1.36 4.38
CA TYR A 232 -11.93 0.51 3.21
C TYR A 232 -11.04 1.07 2.11
N VAL A 233 -11.19 2.36 1.79
CA VAL A 233 -10.38 3.06 0.79
C VAL A 233 -8.91 3.07 1.20
N TRP A 234 -8.61 3.40 2.46
CA TRP A 234 -7.25 3.38 3.00
C TRP A 234 -6.61 2.00 2.87
N LYS A 235 -7.31 0.95 3.31
CA LYS A 235 -6.84 -0.44 3.20
C LYS A 235 -6.59 -0.84 1.73
N ARG A 236 -7.40 -0.33 0.80
CA ARG A 236 -7.23 -0.54 -0.65
C ARG A 236 -6.04 0.20 -1.21
N LYS A 237 -5.79 1.42 -0.80
CA LYS A 237 -4.67 2.24 -1.22
C LYS A 237 -3.34 1.68 -0.69
N THR A 238 -3.27 1.33 0.60
CA THR A 238 -2.02 1.04 1.29
C THR A 238 -1.58 -0.42 1.22
N ARG A 239 -2.52 -1.38 1.29
CA ARG A 239 -2.15 -2.81 1.39
C ARG A 239 -2.09 -3.56 0.06
N GLY A 240 -2.60 -2.97 -1.03
CA GLY A 240 -2.72 -3.67 -2.31
C GLY A 240 -3.62 -4.91 -2.20
N TYR A 241 -3.56 -5.80 -3.18
CA TYR A 241 -4.41 -6.98 -3.22
C TYR A 241 -3.67 -8.28 -3.05
N PHE A 242 -4.05 -9.05 -2.06
CA PHE A 242 -3.73 -10.46 -1.99
C PHE A 242 -4.81 -11.27 -2.72
N CYS A 243 -4.43 -12.22 -3.54
CA CYS A 243 -5.28 -13.25 -4.15
C CYS A 243 -5.98 -12.94 -5.48
N GLY A 244 -5.55 -12.00 -6.30
CA GLY A 244 -6.12 -11.84 -7.65
C GLY A 244 -7.65 -11.61 -7.72
N LEU A 245 -8.33 -11.57 -6.59
CA LEU A 245 -9.75 -11.25 -6.47
C LEU A 245 -9.86 -9.75 -6.23
N THR A 246 -10.17 -9.01 -7.26
CA THR A 246 -10.45 -7.58 -7.21
C THR A 246 -11.70 -7.33 -6.37
N ARG A 247 -11.55 -7.17 -5.06
CA ARG A 247 -12.55 -6.46 -4.26
C ARG A 247 -12.43 -4.99 -4.63
N ASN A 248 -13.01 -4.60 -5.76
CA ASN A 248 -13.05 -3.22 -6.22
C ASN A 248 -13.98 -2.37 -5.32
N MET A 249 -14.14 -1.10 -5.62
CA MET A 249 -15.03 -0.22 -4.84
C MET A 249 -16.47 -0.72 -4.85
N ASP A 250 -16.92 -1.42 -5.90
CA ASP A 250 -18.25 -2.04 -5.96
C ASP A 250 -18.46 -3.09 -4.87
N PHE A 251 -17.40 -3.77 -4.43
CA PHE A 251 -17.50 -4.74 -3.34
C PHE A 251 -17.96 -4.09 -2.03
N PHE A 252 -17.46 -2.88 -1.73
CA PHE A 252 -17.91 -2.13 -0.56
C PHE A 252 -19.42 -1.91 -0.57
N PHE A 253 -19.97 -1.44 -1.69
CA PHE A 253 -21.41 -1.15 -1.83
C PHE A 253 -22.28 -2.40 -1.96
N LYS A 254 -21.69 -3.56 -2.28
CA LYS A 254 -22.38 -4.85 -2.18
C LYS A 254 -22.57 -5.27 -0.73
N ILE A 255 -21.60 -4.98 0.13
CA ILE A 255 -21.67 -5.27 1.56
C ILE A 255 -22.55 -4.23 2.26
N ASN A 256 -22.42 -2.96 1.91
CA ASN A 256 -23.04 -1.82 2.59
C ASN A 256 -24.19 -1.26 1.73
N SER A 257 -25.32 -1.97 1.73
CA SER A 257 -26.48 -1.58 0.94
C SER A 257 -27.13 -0.27 1.42
N ASP A 258 -26.94 0.07 2.68
CA ASP A 258 -27.34 1.32 3.34
C ASP A 258 -26.61 2.56 2.78
N LEU A 259 -25.42 2.38 2.21
CA LEU A 259 -24.62 3.44 1.58
C LEU A 259 -24.71 3.43 0.04
N LYS A 260 -25.54 2.59 -0.54
CA LYS A 260 -25.62 2.40 -2.00
C LYS A 260 -25.99 3.67 -2.75
N ASP A 261 -26.88 4.47 -2.17
CA ASP A 261 -27.33 5.74 -2.79
C ASP A 261 -26.23 6.80 -2.81
N LYS A 262 -25.23 6.69 -1.94
CA LYS A 262 -24.05 7.58 -1.89
C LYS A 262 -22.88 7.11 -2.77
N LYS A 263 -23.05 6.00 -3.49
CA LYS A 263 -21.96 5.35 -4.25
C LYS A 263 -21.30 6.31 -5.24
N GLU A 264 -22.08 6.99 -6.06
CA GLU A 264 -21.55 7.90 -7.09
C GLU A 264 -20.84 9.10 -6.46
N GLU A 265 -21.42 9.69 -5.41
CA GLU A 265 -20.81 10.79 -4.67
C GLU A 265 -19.45 10.38 -4.09
N LEU A 266 -19.40 9.24 -3.37
CA LEU A 266 -18.18 8.76 -2.71
C LEU A 266 -17.09 8.36 -3.71
N ILE A 267 -17.44 7.74 -4.83
CA ILE A 267 -16.49 7.40 -5.89
C ILE A 267 -15.99 8.68 -6.59
N ASN A 268 -16.85 9.65 -6.85
CA ASN A 268 -16.44 10.90 -7.47
C ASN A 268 -15.55 11.74 -6.52
N ALA A 269 -15.81 11.71 -5.21
CA ALA A 269 -14.94 12.34 -4.23
C ALA A 269 -13.52 11.77 -4.24
N LEU A 270 -13.37 10.44 -4.45
CA LEU A 270 -12.04 9.82 -4.62
C LEU A 270 -11.35 10.26 -5.90
N LYS A 271 -12.09 10.43 -7.00
CA LYS A 271 -11.54 10.90 -8.28
C LYS A 271 -11.09 12.36 -8.23
N GLN A 272 -11.61 13.14 -7.29
CA GLN A 272 -11.17 14.53 -7.06
C GLN A 272 -9.85 14.60 -6.27
N GLU A 273 -9.40 13.51 -5.66
CA GLU A 273 -8.11 13.45 -5.00
C GLU A 273 -7.03 13.06 -6.01
N THR A 274 -5.98 13.84 -6.08
CA THR A 274 -4.86 13.60 -6.99
C THR A 274 -3.78 12.78 -6.28
N LEU A 275 -3.34 11.70 -6.90
CA LEU A 275 -2.19 10.95 -6.42
C LEU A 275 -0.89 11.72 -6.74
N VAL A 276 -0.05 11.90 -5.73
CA VAL A 276 1.27 12.56 -5.86
C VAL A 276 2.35 11.58 -5.42
N VAL A 277 3.36 11.39 -6.25
CA VAL A 277 4.43 10.43 -6.00
C VAL A 277 5.77 11.13 -6.08
N LEU A 278 6.55 11.02 -5.02
CA LEU A 278 7.92 11.52 -4.93
C LEU A 278 8.87 10.32 -4.79
N PRO A 279 9.70 10.02 -5.81
CA PRO A 279 10.77 9.04 -5.66
C PRO A 279 11.88 9.62 -4.77
N PHE A 280 12.41 8.82 -3.87
CA PHE A 280 13.45 9.28 -2.97
C PHE A 280 14.51 8.21 -2.67
N LYS A 281 15.76 8.64 -2.64
CA LYS A 281 16.88 7.78 -2.27
C LYS A 281 17.77 8.49 -1.26
N GLN A 282 17.75 8.03 -0.01
CA GLN A 282 18.49 8.63 1.10
C GLN A 282 19.96 8.83 0.80
N ASN A 283 20.62 7.84 0.20
CA ASN A 283 22.06 7.90 -0.13
C ASN A 283 22.39 8.83 -1.30
N GLY A 284 21.38 9.38 -2.00
CA GLY A 284 21.55 10.37 -3.07
C GLY A 284 21.24 11.80 -2.65
N SER A 285 20.61 11.98 -1.49
CA SER A 285 20.22 13.28 -0.94
C SER A 285 21.39 13.97 -0.25
N GLN A 286 21.48 15.29 -0.40
CA GLN A 286 22.55 16.11 0.21
C GLN A 286 22.17 16.75 1.55
N GLY A 287 21.00 16.40 2.12
CA GLY A 287 20.61 16.95 3.41
C GLY A 287 19.11 16.92 3.65
N ASN A 288 18.49 18.10 3.91
CA ASN A 288 17.08 18.22 4.23
C ASN A 288 16.17 18.42 3.01
N GLU A 289 16.64 18.14 1.82
CA GLU A 289 15.91 18.38 0.55
C GLU A 289 14.50 17.82 0.60
N ILE A 290 14.34 16.53 0.90
CA ILE A 290 13.02 15.91 0.98
C ILE A 290 12.11 16.56 2.03
N ARG A 291 12.66 16.96 3.20
CA ARG A 291 11.87 17.60 4.25
C ARG A 291 11.35 18.97 3.81
N ILE A 292 12.14 19.69 3.05
CA ILE A 292 11.75 20.99 2.46
C ILE A 292 10.71 20.79 1.37
N ALA A 293 10.91 19.82 0.47
CA ALA A 293 9.95 19.48 -0.58
C ALA A 293 8.57 19.12 -0.01
N LEU A 294 8.52 18.23 1.00
CA LEU A 294 7.27 17.82 1.65
C LEU A 294 6.58 18.98 2.39
N ASN A 295 7.33 19.79 3.12
CA ASN A 295 6.77 20.94 3.83
C ASN A 295 6.28 22.04 2.87
N GLY A 296 7.03 22.29 1.79
CA GLY A 296 6.62 23.22 0.73
C GLY A 296 5.33 22.76 0.06
N TRP A 297 5.26 21.48 -0.29
CA TRP A 297 4.04 20.90 -0.88
C TRP A 297 2.84 21.06 0.06
N ARG A 298 2.98 20.62 1.33
CA ARG A 298 1.92 20.72 2.34
C ARG A 298 1.41 22.16 2.52
N LYS A 299 2.30 23.15 2.42
CA LYS A 299 1.96 24.56 2.61
C LYS A 299 1.26 25.18 1.40
N PHE A 300 1.74 24.88 0.19
CA PHE A 300 1.38 25.64 -1.00
C PHE A 300 0.42 24.93 -1.96
N CYS A 301 0.24 23.62 -1.84
CA CYS A 301 -0.72 22.87 -2.66
C CYS A 301 -2.16 23.24 -2.33
N GLN A 302 -2.94 23.64 -3.35
CA GLN A 302 -4.33 24.12 -3.21
C GLN A 302 -5.38 23.06 -3.59
N PHE A 303 -4.99 21.81 -3.86
CA PHE A 303 -5.91 20.73 -4.20
C PHE A 303 -5.76 19.53 -3.28
N LYS A 304 -6.82 18.72 -3.19
CA LYS A 304 -6.80 17.48 -2.39
C LYS A 304 -5.87 16.46 -3.04
N HIS A 305 -5.01 15.86 -2.25
CA HIS A 305 -4.04 14.90 -2.73
C HIS A 305 -3.74 13.78 -1.73
N HIS A 306 -3.37 12.64 -2.27
CA HIS A 306 -2.75 11.54 -1.57
C HIS A 306 -1.26 11.53 -1.92
N PHE A 307 -0.40 11.79 -0.95
CA PHE A 307 1.04 11.93 -1.16
C PHE A 307 1.79 10.66 -0.80
N ILE A 308 2.64 10.20 -1.71
CA ILE A 308 3.47 8.99 -1.53
C ILE A 308 4.94 9.37 -1.70
N VAL A 309 5.78 8.88 -0.79
CA VAL A 309 7.22 8.79 -0.97
C VAL A 309 7.58 7.34 -1.26
N ILE A 310 8.26 7.08 -2.39
CA ILE A 310 8.64 5.72 -2.81
C ILE A 310 10.15 5.62 -2.99
N GLY A 311 10.78 4.60 -2.43
CA GLY A 311 12.20 4.32 -2.57
C GLY A 311 12.88 3.92 -1.29
N GLU A 312 14.13 4.37 -1.08
CA GLU A 312 14.93 4.06 0.11
C GLU A 312 15.01 5.30 1.02
N PHE A 313 14.41 5.23 2.19
CA PHE A 313 14.30 6.34 3.14
C PHE A 313 14.55 5.89 4.58
N ASP A 314 14.91 6.84 5.45
CA ASP A 314 15.03 6.63 6.88
C ASP A 314 13.65 6.60 7.55
N GLU A 315 13.44 5.68 8.50
CA GLU A 315 12.18 5.53 9.23
C GLU A 315 11.78 6.81 10.00
N SER A 316 12.71 7.67 10.36
CA SER A 316 12.42 8.95 11.01
C SER A 316 11.52 9.86 10.14
N LEU A 317 11.58 9.74 8.81
CA LEU A 317 10.71 10.51 7.91
C LEU A 317 9.23 10.17 8.10
N LYS A 318 8.90 8.92 8.40
CA LYS A 318 7.50 8.50 8.67
C LYS A 318 6.93 9.21 9.90
N LEU A 319 7.76 9.37 10.94
CA LEU A 319 7.36 10.06 12.17
C LEU A 319 7.15 11.56 11.94
N ASP A 320 8.02 12.19 11.13
CA ASP A 320 7.94 13.62 10.84
C ASP A 320 6.78 13.97 9.90
N PHE A 321 6.39 13.04 9.02
CA PHE A 321 5.36 13.26 8.00
C PHE A 321 4.24 12.21 8.03
N PRO A 322 3.44 12.12 9.10
CA PRO A 322 2.39 11.09 9.25
C PRO A 322 1.25 11.19 8.21
N TRP A 323 1.18 12.28 7.45
CA TRP A 323 0.23 12.48 6.35
C TRP A 323 0.70 11.93 5.00
N VAL A 324 1.96 11.43 4.94
CA VAL A 324 2.58 10.84 3.74
C VAL A 324 2.54 9.33 3.84
N GLU A 325 2.16 8.66 2.76
CA GLU A 325 2.36 7.22 2.65
C GLU A 325 3.80 6.93 2.20
N PHE A 326 4.48 6.02 2.87
CA PHE A 326 5.84 5.61 2.55
C PHE A 326 5.87 4.20 1.99
N ILE A 327 6.42 4.03 0.79
CA ILE A 327 6.57 2.74 0.10
C ILE A 327 8.06 2.44 -0.07
N TYR A 328 8.54 1.43 0.63
CA TYR A 328 9.91 0.99 0.44
C TYR A 328 10.08 0.32 -0.93
N CYS A 329 11.05 0.78 -1.70
CA CYS A 329 11.43 0.24 -2.99
C CYS A 329 12.96 0.21 -3.08
N LYS A 330 13.51 -0.99 -3.09
CA LYS A 330 14.96 -1.17 -3.19
C LYS A 330 15.43 -0.84 -4.61
N SER A 331 16.53 -0.10 -4.71
CA SER A 331 17.17 0.18 -6.00
C SER A 331 17.57 -1.10 -6.73
N ILE A 332 17.43 -1.09 -8.05
CA ILE A 332 17.84 -2.22 -8.90
C ILE A 332 19.37 -2.36 -8.81
N PRO A 333 19.88 -3.57 -8.50
CA PRO A 333 21.33 -3.79 -8.44
C PRO A 333 21.99 -3.40 -9.77
N LYS A 334 23.13 -2.73 -9.68
CA LYS A 334 23.94 -2.37 -10.83
C LYS A 334 24.30 -3.63 -11.64
N LYS A 335 24.02 -3.58 -12.93
CA LYS A 335 24.67 -4.48 -13.89
C LYS A 335 26.01 -3.86 -14.23
N ASP A 336 27.11 -4.55 -13.99
CA ASP A 336 28.47 -4.12 -14.29
C ASP A 336 28.93 -2.80 -13.58
N ASP A 337 28.64 -2.68 -12.27
CA ASP A 337 29.01 -1.51 -11.44
C ASP A 337 28.44 -0.16 -11.90
N GLN A 338 27.42 -0.15 -12.75
CA GLN A 338 26.84 1.08 -13.29
C GLN A 338 25.40 1.26 -12.81
N TYR A 339 25.16 2.38 -12.09
CA TYR A 339 23.83 2.76 -11.62
C TYR A 339 22.96 3.25 -12.79
N ASN A 340 21.79 2.66 -12.96
CA ASN A 340 20.83 3.11 -13.95
C ASN A 340 19.64 3.78 -13.26
N GLN A 341 19.73 5.09 -13.09
CA GLN A 341 18.73 5.91 -12.43
C GLN A 341 17.34 5.82 -13.10
N HIS A 342 17.28 5.77 -14.43
CA HIS A 342 16.00 5.71 -15.14
C HIS A 342 15.31 4.38 -14.97
N LEU A 343 16.05 3.26 -14.88
CA LEU A 343 15.45 1.96 -14.55
C LEU A 343 14.88 1.94 -13.13
N ASP A 344 15.55 2.55 -12.15
CA ASP A 344 15.01 2.67 -10.79
C ASP A 344 13.73 3.50 -10.78
N VAL A 345 13.69 4.64 -11.49
CA VAL A 345 12.50 5.47 -11.66
C VAL A 345 11.38 4.68 -12.32
N GLN A 346 11.68 3.96 -13.41
CA GLN A 346 10.70 3.13 -14.11
C GLN A 346 10.17 2.02 -13.21
N HIS A 347 11.02 1.38 -12.42
CA HIS A 347 10.61 0.36 -11.45
C HIS A 347 9.65 0.93 -10.39
N CYS A 348 9.97 2.07 -9.81
CA CYS A 348 9.08 2.77 -8.89
C CYS A 348 7.73 3.10 -9.54
N MET A 349 7.72 3.60 -10.77
CA MET A 349 6.49 3.90 -11.51
C MET A 349 5.66 2.64 -11.80
N GLU A 350 6.30 1.52 -12.13
CA GLU A 350 5.58 0.24 -12.34
C GLU A 350 4.89 -0.22 -11.05
N LEU A 351 5.54 -0.09 -9.90
CA LEU A 351 4.93 -0.40 -8.60
C LEU A 351 3.71 0.50 -8.33
N ILE A 352 3.81 1.80 -8.62
CA ILE A 352 2.70 2.75 -8.49
C ILE A 352 1.55 2.40 -9.43
N MET A 353 1.83 2.12 -10.71
CA MET A 353 0.81 1.68 -11.68
C MET A 353 0.08 0.43 -11.20
N ASN A 354 0.82 -0.57 -10.74
CA ASN A 354 0.26 -1.84 -10.27
C ASN A 354 -0.61 -1.67 -9.03
N LYS A 355 -0.28 -0.71 -8.15
CA LYS A 355 -0.98 -0.51 -6.88
C LYS A 355 -2.19 0.41 -7.02
N TYR A 356 -2.10 1.47 -7.82
CA TYR A 356 -3.06 2.58 -7.77
C TYR A 356 -3.90 2.78 -9.04
N SER A 357 -3.59 2.15 -10.16
CA SER A 357 -4.33 2.35 -11.41
C SER A 357 -5.82 1.95 -11.37
N ASN A 358 -6.25 1.21 -10.36
CA ASN A 358 -7.66 0.89 -10.13
C ASN A 358 -8.38 1.91 -9.22
N VAL A 359 -7.66 2.89 -8.68
CA VAL A 359 -8.18 3.87 -7.72
C VAL A 359 -8.15 5.27 -8.32
N TYR A 360 -7.08 5.61 -9.04
CA TYR A 360 -6.85 6.92 -9.65
C TYR A 360 -6.77 6.80 -11.17
N ASP A 361 -7.09 7.87 -11.88
CA ASP A 361 -6.94 7.95 -13.34
C ASP A 361 -5.48 8.20 -13.75
N GLY A 362 -4.70 8.82 -12.85
CA GLY A 362 -3.29 9.15 -13.05
C GLY A 362 -2.62 9.63 -11.76
N PHE A 363 -1.41 10.11 -11.89
CA PHE A 363 -0.62 10.62 -10.76
C PHE A 363 0.34 11.73 -11.19
N ILE A 364 0.69 12.58 -10.24
CA ILE A 364 1.77 13.56 -10.37
C ILE A 364 3.06 12.88 -9.94
N TRP A 365 4.07 12.90 -10.81
CA TRP A 365 5.43 12.48 -10.49
C TRP A 365 6.27 13.69 -10.16
N MET A 366 6.86 13.69 -8.99
CA MET A 366 7.78 14.72 -8.52
C MET A 366 9.23 14.25 -8.62
N VAL A 367 10.13 15.17 -8.37
CA VAL A 367 11.55 14.93 -8.07
C VAL A 367 11.85 15.53 -6.69
N ASP A 368 12.79 14.94 -5.96
CA ASP A 368 13.12 15.30 -4.57
C ASP A 368 13.84 16.64 -4.41
N ASP A 369 14.37 17.17 -5.49
CA ASP A 369 15.03 18.48 -5.60
C ASP A 369 14.10 19.60 -6.11
N ASN A 370 12.78 19.41 -5.99
CA ASN A 370 11.78 20.39 -6.41
C ASN A 370 10.96 20.91 -5.22
N TYR A 371 10.95 22.21 -5.03
CA TYR A 371 10.34 22.88 -3.88
C TYR A 371 9.23 23.85 -4.31
N ALA A 372 8.04 23.63 -3.81
CA ALA A 372 6.98 24.62 -3.92
C ALA A 372 7.30 25.82 -3.02
N VAL A 373 7.26 27.03 -3.59
CA VAL A 373 7.55 28.29 -2.90
C VAL A 373 6.39 29.28 -2.91
N LYS A 374 5.34 28.97 -3.68
CA LYS A 374 4.10 29.76 -3.74
C LYS A 374 2.90 28.85 -3.94
N PRO A 375 1.66 29.34 -3.64
CA PRO A 375 0.44 28.59 -3.90
C PRO A 375 0.33 28.17 -5.36
N PHE A 376 -0.07 26.92 -5.59
CA PHE A 376 -0.25 26.33 -6.91
C PHE A 376 -1.49 25.44 -6.94
N GLU A 377 -2.11 25.39 -8.12
CA GLU A 377 -3.30 24.61 -8.43
C GLU A 377 -2.94 23.36 -9.24
N LEU A 378 -3.88 22.43 -9.34
CA LEU A 378 -3.71 21.24 -10.16
C LEU A 378 -3.43 21.58 -11.63
N SER A 379 -4.06 22.63 -12.15
CA SER A 379 -3.86 23.14 -13.52
C SER A 379 -2.42 23.56 -13.79
N ASP A 380 -1.70 24.08 -12.80
CA ASP A 380 -0.30 24.44 -12.95
C ASP A 380 0.57 23.21 -13.31
N ILE A 381 0.22 22.03 -12.79
CA ILE A 381 0.97 20.79 -13.01
C ILE A 381 0.45 19.98 -14.20
N THR A 382 -0.86 19.98 -14.43
CA THR A 382 -1.45 19.26 -15.58
C THR A 382 -1.20 19.96 -16.91
N THR A 383 -0.85 21.25 -16.89
CA THR A 383 -0.31 21.96 -18.04
C THR A 383 1.07 21.40 -18.38
N VAL A 384 1.25 20.96 -19.63
CA VAL A 384 2.50 20.32 -20.03
C VAL A 384 3.60 21.36 -20.24
N HIS A 385 4.72 21.16 -19.57
CA HIS A 385 5.89 22.05 -19.68
C HIS A 385 7.02 21.35 -20.43
N TYR A 386 7.78 22.11 -21.21
CA TYR A 386 8.97 21.63 -21.91
C TYR A 386 10.19 22.50 -21.58
N HIS A 387 11.37 21.88 -21.61
CA HIS A 387 12.62 22.58 -21.35
C HIS A 387 13.13 23.36 -22.57
N ASN A 388 13.15 22.73 -23.73
CA ASN A 388 13.45 23.37 -25.01
C ASN A 388 12.84 22.59 -26.18
N LYS A 389 12.71 23.26 -27.36
CA LYS A 389 12.09 22.66 -28.53
C LYS A 389 12.95 21.63 -29.26
N THR A 390 14.21 21.53 -28.92
CA THR A 390 15.16 20.60 -29.54
C THR A 390 15.64 19.61 -28.49
N PHE A 391 15.37 18.33 -28.73
CA PHE A 391 15.94 17.27 -27.90
C PHE A 391 17.45 17.21 -28.14
N ILE A 392 18.24 17.56 -27.13
CA ILE A 392 19.70 17.51 -27.19
C ILE A 392 20.15 16.07 -26.88
N GLY A 393 19.96 15.18 -27.83
CA GLY A 393 20.62 13.87 -27.81
C GLY A 393 21.82 13.92 -28.77
N ASN A 394 23.01 13.47 -28.37
CA ASN A 394 24.14 13.35 -29.27
C ASN A 394 23.80 12.38 -30.42
N GLU A 395 24.18 12.73 -31.65
CA GLU A 395 24.05 11.83 -32.82
C GLU A 395 24.92 10.57 -32.68
N LYS A 396 26.00 10.66 -31.90
CA LYS A 396 26.90 9.54 -31.60
C LYS A 396 26.58 8.97 -30.22
N CYS A 397 26.61 7.65 -30.09
CA CYS A 397 26.44 6.97 -28.80
C CYS A 397 27.45 7.51 -27.77
N PRO A 398 27.00 8.13 -26.67
CA PRO A 398 27.87 8.73 -25.68
C PRO A 398 28.47 7.68 -24.74
N LYS A 399 29.56 8.06 -24.05
CA LYS A 399 30.23 7.21 -23.07
C LYS A 399 29.64 7.32 -21.65
N SER A 400 28.84 8.36 -21.35
CA SER A 400 28.21 8.56 -20.04
C SER A 400 26.78 8.02 -20.01
N PHE A 401 26.36 7.48 -18.85
CA PHE A 401 25.06 6.82 -18.67
C PHE A 401 23.86 7.71 -18.94
N TRP A 402 23.82 8.90 -18.32
CA TRP A 402 22.74 9.87 -18.53
C TRP A 402 22.55 10.20 -20.00
N ASN A 403 23.64 10.49 -20.69
CA ASN A 403 23.59 10.79 -22.12
C ASN A 403 23.25 9.56 -22.97
N TYR A 404 23.56 8.35 -22.49
CA TYR A 404 23.19 7.11 -23.17
C TYR A 404 21.68 6.89 -23.20
N ASP A 405 20.98 7.07 -22.07
CA ASP A 405 19.52 6.94 -22.05
C ASP A 405 18.83 8.03 -22.87
N LYS A 406 19.35 9.26 -22.86
CA LYS A 406 18.89 10.32 -23.77
C LYS A 406 19.10 9.93 -25.25
N TRP A 407 20.26 9.39 -25.57
CA TRP A 407 20.55 8.89 -26.93
C TRP A 407 19.61 7.74 -27.31
N LYS A 408 19.41 6.76 -26.46
CA LYS A 408 18.43 5.66 -26.69
C LYS A 408 17.02 6.19 -26.91
N THR A 409 16.62 7.14 -26.08
CA THR A 409 15.30 7.80 -26.21
C THR A 409 15.15 8.46 -27.57
N ARG A 410 16.15 9.20 -28.02
CA ARG A 410 16.16 9.79 -29.36
C ARG A 410 16.04 8.73 -30.46
N GLN A 411 16.81 7.63 -30.38
CA GLN A 411 16.72 6.54 -31.36
C GLN A 411 15.31 5.93 -31.41
N LEU A 412 14.64 5.84 -30.24
CA LEU A 412 13.27 5.39 -30.16
C LEU A 412 12.32 6.36 -30.84
N LEU A 413 12.42 7.67 -30.55
CA LEU A 413 11.58 8.71 -31.14
C LEU A 413 11.76 8.77 -32.66
N ASP A 414 13.01 8.66 -33.16
CA ASP A 414 13.32 8.58 -34.59
C ASP A 414 12.64 7.37 -35.26
N ARG A 415 12.78 6.20 -34.65
CA ARG A 415 12.18 4.95 -35.17
C ARG A 415 10.65 5.02 -35.24
N GLU A 416 10.03 5.67 -34.28
CA GLU A 416 8.57 5.82 -34.17
C GLU A 416 8.06 7.07 -34.95
N ASN A 417 8.95 7.82 -35.58
CA ASN A 417 8.62 9.08 -36.28
C ASN A 417 7.87 10.08 -35.36
N LEU A 418 8.39 10.28 -34.17
CA LEU A 418 7.84 11.16 -33.14
C LEU A 418 8.63 12.46 -33.02
N PRO A 419 8.02 13.55 -32.48
CA PRO A 419 8.75 14.78 -32.18
C PRO A 419 9.92 14.57 -31.23
N HIS A 420 10.87 15.54 -31.20
CA HIS A 420 12.06 15.49 -30.32
C HIS A 420 12.06 16.65 -29.32
N ILE A 421 10.92 16.98 -28.74
CA ILE A 421 10.81 18.04 -27.74
C ILE A 421 11.38 17.50 -26.43
N ASN A 422 12.23 18.31 -25.78
CA ASN A 422 12.80 17.96 -24.48
C ASN A 422 11.84 18.34 -23.36
N TYR A 423 11.28 17.32 -22.70
CA TYR A 423 10.37 17.45 -21.56
C TYR A 423 11.05 17.18 -20.20
N THR A 424 12.36 16.99 -20.17
CA THR A 424 13.11 16.79 -18.89
C THR A 424 13.25 18.14 -18.16
N THR A 425 12.21 18.51 -17.43
CA THR A 425 12.04 19.85 -16.87
C THR A 425 12.41 19.96 -15.39
N HIS A 426 12.64 18.85 -14.65
CA HIS A 426 12.67 18.83 -13.20
C HIS A 426 11.45 19.53 -12.56
N TYR A 427 10.31 19.43 -13.23
CA TYR A 427 9.03 19.99 -12.80
C TYR A 427 8.05 18.84 -12.55
N PRO A 428 7.12 18.95 -11.58
CA PRO A 428 6.11 17.91 -11.38
C PRO A 428 5.30 17.65 -12.66
N CYS A 429 5.21 16.39 -13.08
CA CYS A 429 4.54 15.99 -14.31
C CYS A 429 3.35 15.08 -14.00
N TYR A 430 2.21 15.29 -14.68
CA TYR A 430 1.05 14.43 -14.56
C TYR A 430 1.06 13.33 -15.62
N TYR A 431 0.91 12.07 -15.18
CA TYR A 431 0.80 10.89 -16.02
C TYR A 431 -0.55 10.21 -15.84
N GLU A 432 -1.24 9.92 -16.95
CA GLU A 432 -2.43 9.09 -16.94
C GLU A 432 -2.04 7.60 -16.96
N PHE A 433 -2.57 6.81 -16.04
CA PHE A 433 -2.21 5.39 -15.94
C PHE A 433 -2.48 4.60 -17.22
N LYS A 434 -3.59 4.87 -17.90
CA LYS A 434 -3.93 4.20 -19.16
C LYS A 434 -2.90 4.48 -20.25
N LYS A 435 -2.52 5.73 -20.41
CA LYS A 435 -1.51 6.17 -21.39
C LYS A 435 -0.12 5.64 -21.03
N LEU A 436 0.24 5.71 -19.75
CA LEU A 436 1.52 5.22 -19.28
C LEU A 436 1.66 3.71 -19.54
N LYS A 437 0.61 2.92 -19.26
CA LYS A 437 0.59 1.49 -19.54
C LYS A 437 0.76 1.17 -21.02
N GLU A 438 0.15 1.95 -21.90
CA GLU A 438 0.28 1.77 -23.35
C GLU A 438 1.75 1.86 -23.80
N ILE A 439 2.47 2.90 -23.40
CA ILE A 439 3.90 3.05 -23.75
C ILE A 439 4.77 2.02 -23.02
N TRP A 440 4.38 1.63 -21.81
CA TRP A 440 5.09 0.61 -21.01
C TRP A 440 5.16 -0.72 -21.73
N ASP A 441 4.03 -1.18 -22.24
CA ASP A 441 3.91 -2.45 -22.95
C ASP A 441 4.53 -2.33 -24.36
N LYS A 442 4.30 -1.19 -25.06
CA LYS A 442 4.80 -0.97 -26.42
C LYS A 442 6.32 -0.91 -26.50
N PHE A 443 6.98 -0.23 -25.56
CA PHE A 443 8.41 0.04 -25.61
C PHE A 443 9.25 -0.82 -24.66
N ASN A 444 8.64 -1.85 -24.07
CA ASN A 444 9.33 -2.78 -23.14
C ASN A 444 10.04 -2.05 -21.98
N MET A 445 9.37 -1.07 -21.38
CA MET A 445 9.93 -0.20 -20.34
C MET A 445 10.42 -0.95 -19.08
N ARG A 446 10.07 -2.23 -18.91
CA ARG A 446 10.59 -3.08 -17.82
C ARG A 446 12.06 -3.45 -17.98
N ASN A 447 12.52 -3.55 -19.20
CA ASN A 447 13.86 -4.06 -19.51
C ASN A 447 14.75 -3.05 -20.20
N GLU A 448 14.17 -1.94 -20.65
CA GLU A 448 14.86 -0.90 -21.40
C GLU A 448 14.77 0.43 -20.66
N SER A 449 15.91 1.07 -20.48
CA SER A 449 16.01 2.36 -19.81
C SER A 449 15.87 3.51 -20.80
N TYR A 450 14.93 4.41 -20.51
CA TYR A 450 14.64 5.60 -21.31
C TYR A 450 14.34 6.81 -20.44
N VAL A 451 14.43 8.02 -21.03
CA VAL A 451 13.90 9.25 -20.42
C VAL A 451 12.39 9.26 -20.63
N LEU A 452 11.66 8.92 -19.60
CA LEU A 452 10.22 8.64 -19.69
C LEU A 452 9.41 9.87 -20.10
N GLU A 453 9.73 11.03 -19.52
CA GLU A 453 9.06 12.31 -19.84
C GLU A 453 9.09 12.58 -21.35
N ASP A 454 10.27 12.41 -21.96
CA ASP A 454 10.46 12.67 -23.38
C ASP A 454 9.67 11.67 -24.24
N ILE A 455 9.58 10.40 -23.83
CA ILE A 455 8.74 9.42 -24.56
C ILE A 455 7.27 9.75 -24.40
N TYR A 456 6.81 9.90 -23.17
CA TYR A 456 5.38 10.06 -22.87
C TYR A 456 4.79 11.28 -23.58
N PHE A 457 5.42 12.45 -23.40
CA PHE A 457 4.86 13.68 -23.94
C PHE A 457 5.05 13.83 -25.45
N ASN A 458 6.12 13.29 -26.05
CA ASN A 458 6.26 13.26 -27.51
C ASN A 458 5.31 12.23 -28.17
N TYR A 459 5.08 11.09 -27.54
CA TYR A 459 4.19 10.04 -28.06
C TYR A 459 2.74 10.49 -28.11
N PHE A 460 2.23 11.11 -27.04
CA PHE A 460 0.84 11.57 -26.96
C PHE A 460 0.63 12.97 -27.55
N LYS A 461 1.66 13.60 -28.09
CA LYS A 461 1.62 14.86 -28.85
C LYS A 461 0.74 15.92 -28.19
N HIS A 462 1.23 16.50 -27.11
CA HIS A 462 0.52 17.59 -26.45
C HIS A 462 0.54 18.85 -27.30
N GLU A 463 -0.64 19.42 -27.55
CA GLU A 463 -0.81 20.72 -28.21
C GLU A 463 -0.41 21.83 -27.22
N GLU A 464 0.40 22.78 -27.68
CA GLU A 464 0.79 24.01 -26.97
C GLU A 464 1.47 23.80 -25.60
N PRO A 465 2.57 23.02 -25.48
CA PRO A 465 3.31 22.96 -24.24
C PRO A 465 3.96 24.33 -23.91
N ILE A 466 4.08 24.63 -22.60
CA ILE A 466 4.61 25.91 -22.11
C ILE A 466 6.08 25.73 -21.69
N LEU A 467 6.90 26.77 -21.87
CA LEU A 467 8.30 26.75 -21.43
C LEU A 467 8.39 26.68 -19.89
N ASP A 468 9.17 25.74 -19.35
CA ASP A 468 9.26 25.47 -17.91
C ASP A 468 9.79 26.66 -17.09
N SER A 469 10.66 27.49 -17.66
CA SER A 469 11.19 28.70 -17.02
C SER A 469 10.14 29.78 -16.72
N THR A 470 8.90 29.63 -17.21
CA THR A 470 7.79 30.53 -16.87
C THR A 470 7.19 30.27 -15.48
N ILE A 471 7.43 29.09 -14.91
CA ILE A 471 6.82 28.66 -13.65
C ILE A 471 7.86 28.15 -12.62
N ARG A 472 9.08 27.89 -13.07
CA ARG A 472 10.14 27.28 -12.28
C ARG A 472 11.48 28.01 -12.45
N LEU A 473 12.20 28.21 -11.33
CA LEU A 473 13.63 28.57 -11.34
C LEU A 473 14.48 27.33 -11.10
N GLY A 474 15.46 27.08 -11.98
CA GLY A 474 16.51 26.08 -11.76
C GLY A 474 17.78 26.69 -11.18
N ILE A 475 18.25 26.16 -10.08
CA ILE A 475 19.50 26.57 -9.43
C ILE A 475 20.55 25.48 -9.68
N TRP A 476 21.41 25.72 -10.66
CA TRP A 476 22.39 24.75 -11.12
C TRP A 476 23.79 24.97 -10.52
N ASP A 477 24.02 26.18 -9.96
CA ASP A 477 25.24 26.55 -9.22
C ASP A 477 24.96 27.73 -8.28
N ASN A 478 25.91 28.03 -7.40
CA ASN A 478 25.81 29.12 -6.43
C ASN A 478 25.75 30.53 -7.06
N ASN A 479 26.20 30.71 -8.31
CA ASN A 479 26.12 32.01 -8.98
C ASN A 479 24.67 32.29 -9.40
N ILE A 480 23.94 31.25 -9.88
CA ILE A 480 22.51 31.34 -10.20
C ILE A 480 21.73 31.68 -8.94
N PHE A 481 22.01 30.98 -7.82
CA PHE A 481 21.34 31.27 -6.55
C PHE A 481 21.48 32.74 -6.14
N LYS A 482 22.68 33.26 -6.06
CA LYS A 482 22.96 34.62 -5.60
C LYS A 482 22.29 35.70 -6.46
N ASN A 483 22.22 35.51 -7.75
CA ASN A 483 21.76 36.51 -8.70
C ASN A 483 20.24 36.45 -8.98
N GLU A 484 19.65 35.25 -8.99
CA GLU A 484 18.31 35.02 -9.54
C GLU A 484 17.27 34.63 -8.48
N PHE A 485 17.69 34.13 -7.31
CA PHE A 485 16.77 33.60 -6.31
C PHE A 485 15.73 34.64 -5.85
N GLN A 486 16.18 35.84 -5.46
CA GLN A 486 15.26 36.88 -4.99
C GLN A 486 14.32 37.34 -6.10
N LYS A 487 14.78 37.48 -7.32
CA LYS A 487 13.94 37.83 -8.47
C LYS A 487 12.84 36.78 -8.68
N ALA A 488 13.18 35.50 -8.59
CA ALA A 488 12.21 34.43 -8.72
C ALA A 488 11.20 34.38 -7.57
N VAL A 489 11.64 34.66 -6.33
CA VAL A 489 10.74 34.78 -5.18
C VAL A 489 9.76 35.93 -5.35
N ASP A 490 10.19 37.04 -5.94
CA ASP A 490 9.35 38.22 -6.20
C ASP A 490 8.44 38.05 -7.43
N ASP A 491 8.79 37.19 -8.40
CA ASP A 491 7.98 36.93 -9.59
C ASP A 491 6.75 36.06 -9.24
N PRO A 492 5.51 36.54 -9.38
CA PRO A 492 4.30 35.81 -9.00
C PRO A 492 4.10 34.52 -9.82
N ASN A 493 4.69 34.39 -10.98
CA ASN A 493 4.55 33.24 -11.85
C ASN A 493 5.47 32.08 -11.42
N ILE A 494 6.61 32.36 -10.80
CA ILE A 494 7.54 31.31 -10.35
C ILE A 494 6.96 30.66 -9.08
N LYS A 495 6.47 29.45 -9.22
CA LYS A 495 5.83 28.67 -8.13
C LYS A 495 6.75 27.61 -7.55
N PHE A 496 7.77 27.20 -8.30
CA PHE A 496 8.69 26.15 -7.93
C PHE A 496 10.14 26.56 -8.10
N ILE A 497 10.99 26.05 -7.22
CA ILE A 497 12.45 26.14 -7.33
C ILE A 497 12.99 24.71 -7.35
N CYS A 498 13.96 24.42 -8.20
CA CYS A 498 14.69 23.17 -8.18
C CYS A 498 16.20 23.42 -8.21
N ASN A 499 16.99 22.45 -7.79
CA ASN A 499 18.45 22.54 -7.80
C ASN A 499 19.10 21.31 -8.46
N SER A 500 20.38 21.46 -8.81
CA SER A 500 21.27 20.33 -9.01
C SER A 500 22.07 20.05 -7.73
N VAL A 501 22.89 19.01 -7.78
CA VAL A 501 23.86 18.69 -6.71
C VAL A 501 24.77 19.89 -6.42
N GLU A 502 25.27 20.57 -7.45
CA GLU A 502 26.13 21.74 -7.34
C GLU A 502 25.36 23.02 -6.95
N GLY A 503 24.05 23.04 -7.17
CA GLY A 503 23.18 24.15 -6.79
C GLY A 503 22.71 24.10 -5.35
N TRP A 504 22.82 22.95 -4.66
CA TRP A 504 22.46 22.86 -3.25
C TRP A 504 23.48 23.53 -2.35
N SER A 505 23.01 24.37 -1.47
CA SER A 505 23.85 25.05 -0.49
C SER A 505 23.10 25.27 0.82
N LYS A 506 23.85 25.55 1.89
CA LYS A 506 23.24 25.89 3.18
C LYS A 506 22.44 27.18 3.11
N GLU A 507 22.90 28.15 2.32
CA GLU A 507 22.15 29.38 2.08
C GLU A 507 20.82 29.12 1.39
N LEU A 508 20.79 28.28 0.35
CA LEU A 508 19.54 27.89 -0.32
C LEU A 508 18.58 27.18 0.64
N GLU A 509 19.10 26.25 1.44
CA GLU A 509 18.31 25.54 2.45
C GLU A 509 17.66 26.50 3.45
N ASP A 510 18.41 27.50 3.95
CA ASP A 510 17.93 28.44 4.94
C ASP A 510 16.88 29.40 4.35
N GLU A 511 17.06 29.88 3.13
CA GLU A 511 16.07 30.71 2.42
C GLU A 511 14.78 29.94 2.14
N LEU A 512 14.85 28.69 1.66
CA LEU A 512 13.68 27.85 1.45
C LEU A 512 12.91 27.60 2.77
N LYS A 513 13.63 27.39 3.88
CA LYS A 513 13.00 27.26 5.20
C LYS A 513 12.30 28.54 5.63
N ILE A 514 12.86 29.71 5.32
CA ILE A 514 12.22 31.01 5.61
C ILE A 514 10.90 31.13 4.83
N ILE A 515 10.91 30.84 3.53
CA ILE A 515 9.70 30.88 2.69
C ILE A 515 8.63 29.93 3.22
N ILE A 516 9.01 28.72 3.62
CA ILE A 516 8.08 27.73 4.14
C ILE A 516 7.56 28.09 5.54
N LYS A 517 8.35 28.72 6.40
CA LYS A 517 7.94 29.14 7.75
C LYS A 517 7.11 30.43 7.77
N ASN A 518 7.39 31.38 6.91
CA ASN A 518 6.66 32.65 6.85
C ASN A 518 5.22 32.41 6.35
N LYS A 519 4.25 33.04 7.03
CA LYS A 519 2.83 32.92 6.72
C LYS A 519 2.46 33.62 5.43
#